data_37e8802d827ca7eea656897a72c463fe
#
_entry.id   37e8802d827ca7eea656897a72c463fe
#
_cell.length_a   1.000
_cell.length_b   1.000
_cell.length_c   1.000
_cell.angle_alpha   90.00
_cell.angle_beta   90.00
_cell.angle_gamma   90.00
#
_symmetry.space_group_name_H-M   'P 1'
#
loop_
_entity.id
_entity.type
_entity.pdbx_description
1 polymer ?
#
loop_
_entity_poly.entity_id
_entity_poly.type
_entity_poly.pdbx_seq_one_letter_code
_entity_poly.pdbx_strand_id
1 'polypeptide(L)'
;MNVFFFALLVIGTLFADATLAERADRDKPIHLEADSATVEDYKRRDNFRTSIFTGNVILTQGTLIIRADKVIMKEDLKGFRYATGYGNLVSFRQKRDGVDEYIEGWSQRVEYDDKTNKIELFGKARLKRGTDEVQGDYISYNVTRDFFQVTGHKEKNAKEDSRSRVQVIIQPKTKSPQTIDTEE
;
A
#
# COMPACT_ATOMS: atom_id res chain seq x y z
N MET A 1 54.77 -43.04 2.35
CA MET A 1 54.25 -42.11 3.38
C MET A 1 53.52 -40.99 2.67
N ASN A 2 52.20 -41.25 2.40
CA ASN A 2 51.38 -40.38 1.55
C ASN A 2 50.59 -39.42 2.43
N VAL A 3 50.86 -38.12 2.23
CA VAL A 3 50.11 -37.06 2.90
C VAL A 3 49.02 -36.60 1.96
N PHE A 4 47.76 -36.97 2.26
CA PHE A 4 46.57 -36.45 1.55
C PHE A 4 46.24 -35.06 2.07
N PHE A 5 46.38 -34.04 1.22
CA PHE A 5 45.88 -32.68 1.44
C PHE A 5 44.38 -32.66 1.13
N PHE A 6 43.55 -32.61 2.16
CA PHE A 6 42.10 -32.35 2.01
C PHE A 6 41.91 -30.84 1.89
N ALA A 7 41.70 -30.35 0.67
CA ALA A 7 41.25 -29.00 0.43
C ALA A 7 39.75 -28.90 0.74
N LEU A 8 39.40 -28.27 1.87
CA LEU A 8 38.03 -27.99 2.26
C LEU A 8 37.55 -26.75 1.47
N LEU A 9 36.76 -27.00 0.40
CA LEU A 9 36.11 -25.93 -0.38
C LEU A 9 34.89 -25.44 0.41
N VAL A 10 35.03 -24.34 1.12
CA VAL A 10 33.89 -23.63 1.75
C VAL A 10 33.12 -22.89 0.68
N ILE A 11 32.05 -23.50 0.17
CA ILE A 11 31.07 -22.81 -0.68
C ILE A 11 30.20 -21.94 0.24
N GLY A 12 30.57 -20.66 0.36
CA GLY A 12 29.73 -19.65 0.99
C GLY A 12 28.48 -19.43 0.14
N THR A 13 27.35 -20.04 0.53
CA THR A 13 26.04 -19.69 -0.03
C THR A 13 25.69 -18.30 0.45
N LEU A 14 25.85 -17.31 -0.41
CA LEU A 14 25.25 -15.99 -0.28
C LEU A 14 23.73 -16.19 -0.42
N PHE A 15 23.04 -16.39 0.70
CA PHE A 15 21.60 -16.21 0.75
C PHE A 15 21.36 -14.71 0.57
N ALA A 16 20.98 -14.31 -0.63
CA ALA A 16 20.36 -13.01 -0.83
C ALA A 16 19.02 -13.07 -0.07
N ASP A 17 18.97 -12.45 1.11
CA ASP A 17 17.72 -12.16 1.78
C ASP A 17 16.89 -11.29 0.84
N ALA A 18 15.97 -11.90 0.11
CA ALA A 18 14.93 -11.19 -0.61
C ALA A 18 14.14 -10.44 0.47
N THR A 19 14.38 -9.15 0.59
CA THR A 19 13.73 -8.28 1.56
C THR A 19 12.25 -8.22 1.25
N LEU A 20 11.47 -8.99 1.98
CA LEU A 20 10.00 -8.94 2.00
C LEU A 20 9.58 -7.68 2.78
N ALA A 21 9.82 -6.48 2.20
CA ALA A 21 9.66 -5.22 2.91
C ALA A 21 8.22 -4.99 3.39
N GLU A 22 7.25 -5.31 2.56
CA GLU A 22 5.83 -5.07 2.84
C GLU A 22 5.23 -6.07 3.84
N ARG A 23 5.62 -7.34 3.77
CA ARG A 23 5.24 -8.35 4.78
C ARG A 23 5.87 -8.03 6.13
N ALA A 24 7.12 -7.53 6.13
CA ALA A 24 7.80 -7.09 7.33
C ALA A 24 7.15 -5.84 7.95
N ASP A 25 6.47 -4.99 7.17
CA ASP A 25 5.78 -3.81 7.69
C ASP A 25 4.60 -4.17 8.60
N ARG A 26 3.88 -5.25 8.32
CA ARG A 26 2.71 -5.68 9.10
C ARG A 26 3.05 -6.09 10.52
N ASP A 27 4.25 -6.60 10.73
CA ASP A 27 4.74 -7.02 12.04
C ASP A 27 5.32 -5.84 12.84
N LYS A 28 5.38 -4.63 12.22
CA LYS A 28 5.83 -3.42 12.91
C LYS A 28 4.70 -2.79 13.71
N PRO A 29 5.04 -2.12 14.82
CA PRO A 29 4.04 -1.37 15.59
C PRO A 29 3.44 -0.25 14.73
N ILE A 30 2.14 0.01 14.95
CA ILE A 30 1.47 1.18 14.39
C ILE A 30 1.74 2.36 15.32
N HIS A 31 2.28 3.44 14.76
CA HIS A 31 2.38 4.74 15.42
C HIS A 31 1.34 5.67 14.81
N LEU A 32 0.65 6.42 15.66
CA LEU A 32 -0.41 7.32 15.22
C LEU A 32 -0.32 8.63 15.98
N GLU A 33 -0.24 9.73 15.22
CA GLU A 33 -0.19 11.11 15.71
C GLU A 33 -1.43 11.84 15.21
N ALA A 34 -2.04 12.68 16.06
CA ALA A 34 -3.23 13.47 15.74
C ALA A 34 -3.39 14.63 16.76
N ASP A 35 -4.18 15.65 16.41
CA ASP A 35 -4.50 16.73 17.34
C ASP A 35 -5.41 16.24 18.48
N SER A 36 -6.27 15.24 18.21
CA SER A 36 -7.13 14.61 19.24
C SER A 36 -7.40 13.14 18.94
N ALA A 37 -7.61 12.36 20.00
CA ALA A 37 -7.94 10.96 19.91
C ALA A 37 -9.05 10.58 20.91
N THR A 38 -9.97 9.71 20.48
CA THR A 38 -10.98 9.08 21.32
C THR A 38 -10.90 7.58 21.09
N VAL A 39 -10.88 6.80 22.17
CA VAL A 39 -10.87 5.34 22.14
C VAL A 39 -12.12 4.85 22.86
N GLU A 40 -12.93 4.08 22.17
CA GLU A 40 -14.10 3.39 22.73
C GLU A 40 -13.82 1.89 22.72
N ASP A 41 -13.90 1.26 23.87
CA ASP A 41 -13.74 -0.18 24.02
C ASP A 41 -14.92 -0.95 23.41
N TYR A 42 -14.74 -2.27 23.26
CA TYR A 42 -15.72 -3.18 22.67
C TYR A 42 -17.13 -2.95 23.21
N LYS A 43 -18.00 -2.44 22.33
CA LYS A 43 -19.43 -2.30 22.69
C LYS A 43 -20.10 -3.66 22.61
N ARG A 44 -21.03 -3.92 23.56
CA ARG A 44 -21.79 -5.19 23.61
C ARG A 44 -22.50 -5.59 22.30
N ARG A 45 -22.74 -4.63 21.39
CA ARG A 45 -23.47 -4.86 20.13
C ARG A 45 -22.55 -5.05 18.94
N ASP A 46 -21.36 -4.47 18.93
CA ASP A 46 -20.57 -4.35 17.70
C ASP A 46 -19.33 -5.24 17.69
N ASN A 47 -18.90 -5.76 18.86
CA ASN A 47 -17.67 -6.55 19.03
C ASN A 47 -16.40 -5.90 18.43
N PHE A 48 -16.39 -4.57 18.33
CA PHE A 48 -15.26 -3.78 17.87
C PHE A 48 -14.77 -2.81 18.93
N ARG A 49 -13.46 -2.70 19.04
CA ARG A 49 -12.80 -1.56 19.65
C ARG A 49 -12.68 -0.48 18.59
N THR A 50 -13.17 0.73 18.86
CA THR A 50 -13.15 1.84 17.91
C THR A 50 -12.25 2.95 18.43
N SER A 51 -11.29 3.38 17.60
CA SER A 51 -10.44 4.53 17.88
C SER A 51 -10.68 5.58 16.79
N ILE A 52 -10.86 6.83 17.20
CA ILE A 52 -11.10 7.97 16.30
C ILE A 52 -10.00 8.98 16.55
N PHE A 53 -9.31 9.35 15.50
CA PHE A 53 -8.23 10.34 15.49
C PHE A 53 -8.64 11.49 14.56
N THR A 54 -8.43 12.72 15.01
CA THR A 54 -8.88 13.91 14.28
C THR A 54 -7.83 15.02 14.34
N GLY A 55 -7.63 15.66 13.20
CA GLY A 55 -6.69 16.76 12.97
C GLY A 55 -5.27 16.29 12.71
N ASN A 56 -4.73 16.65 11.55
CA ASN A 56 -3.35 16.38 11.13
C ASN A 56 -2.88 14.93 11.37
N VAL A 57 -3.75 13.96 11.09
CA VAL A 57 -3.49 12.56 11.42
C VAL A 57 -2.36 12.01 10.55
N ILE A 58 -1.35 11.43 11.22
CA ILE A 58 -0.26 10.68 10.59
C ILE A 58 -0.24 9.28 11.20
N LEU A 59 -0.47 8.25 10.38
CA LEU A 59 -0.31 6.86 10.76
C LEU A 59 0.92 6.30 10.06
N THR A 60 1.79 5.62 10.81
CA THR A 60 2.96 4.93 10.28
C THR A 60 2.99 3.49 10.74
N GLN A 61 3.37 2.57 9.84
CA GLN A 61 3.65 1.17 10.14
C GLN A 61 4.74 0.66 9.19
N GLY A 62 5.96 0.51 9.67
CA GLY A 62 7.11 0.23 8.81
C GLY A 62 7.30 1.32 7.76
N THR A 63 7.21 0.96 6.48
CA THR A 63 7.31 1.92 5.35
C THR A 63 5.96 2.55 4.96
N LEU A 64 4.84 2.02 5.48
CA LEU A 64 3.52 2.60 5.27
C LEU A 64 3.39 3.92 6.02
N ILE A 65 2.98 4.94 5.31
CA ILE A 65 2.63 6.25 5.86
C ILE A 65 1.27 6.66 5.30
N ILE A 66 0.33 6.99 6.19
CA ILE A 66 -0.99 7.54 5.82
C ILE A 66 -1.13 8.92 6.44
N ARG A 67 -1.61 9.91 5.65
CA ARG A 67 -1.95 11.26 6.13
C ARG A 67 -3.40 11.54 5.83
N ALA A 68 -4.13 12.06 6.84
CA ALA A 68 -5.56 12.33 6.75
C ALA A 68 -5.98 13.46 7.71
N ASP A 69 -7.18 14.01 7.50
CA ASP A 69 -7.78 14.94 8.47
C ASP A 69 -8.46 14.18 9.61
N LYS A 70 -8.93 12.96 9.34
CA LYS A 70 -9.56 12.07 10.31
C LYS A 70 -9.29 10.61 9.96
N VAL A 71 -9.01 9.80 10.97
CA VAL A 71 -8.91 8.34 10.84
C VAL A 71 -9.84 7.68 11.86
N ILE A 72 -10.63 6.71 11.41
CA ILE A 72 -11.42 5.82 12.27
C ILE A 72 -10.82 4.44 12.12
N MET A 73 -10.36 3.86 13.21
CA MET A 73 -9.83 2.51 13.27
C MET A 73 -10.77 1.62 14.08
N LYS A 74 -11.10 0.46 13.55
CA LYS A 74 -11.86 -0.57 14.24
C LYS A 74 -11.03 -1.84 14.33
N GLU A 75 -10.99 -2.44 15.50
CA GLU A 75 -10.32 -3.71 15.75
C GLU A 75 -11.35 -4.73 16.24
N ASP A 76 -11.43 -5.89 15.60
CA ASP A 76 -12.32 -6.96 16.00
C ASP A 76 -11.72 -7.81 17.15
N LEU A 77 -12.50 -8.73 17.71
CA LEU A 77 -12.07 -9.61 18.80
C LEU A 77 -10.92 -10.58 18.42
N LYS A 78 -10.61 -10.70 17.12
CA LYS A 78 -9.50 -11.52 16.61
C LYS A 78 -8.25 -10.69 16.33
N GLY A 79 -8.31 -9.37 16.54
CA GLY A 79 -7.21 -8.44 16.28
C GLY A 79 -7.11 -7.95 14.83
N PHE A 80 -8.07 -8.30 13.94
CA PHE A 80 -8.12 -7.71 12.59
C PHE A 80 -8.59 -6.26 12.66
N ARG A 81 -7.94 -5.42 11.87
CA ARG A 81 -8.15 -3.98 11.87
C ARG A 81 -8.75 -3.51 10.56
N TYR A 82 -9.66 -2.57 10.69
CA TYR A 82 -10.28 -1.84 9.59
C TYR A 82 -10.03 -0.36 9.83
N ALA A 83 -9.46 0.34 8.87
CA ALA A 83 -9.22 1.77 8.99
C ALA A 83 -9.92 2.53 7.87
N THR A 84 -10.54 3.67 8.23
CA THR A 84 -11.11 4.60 7.26
C THR A 84 -10.51 5.97 7.50
N GLY A 85 -9.82 6.51 6.49
CA GLY A 85 -9.26 7.86 6.46
C GLY A 85 -10.13 8.80 5.64
N TYR A 86 -10.32 10.03 6.12
CA TYR A 86 -11.03 11.11 5.43
C TYR A 86 -10.14 12.34 5.36
N GLY A 87 -10.20 13.09 4.23
CA GLY A 87 -9.47 14.34 4.08
C GLY A 87 -9.76 15.06 2.77
N ASN A 88 -9.24 16.27 2.63
CA ASN A 88 -9.32 17.00 1.37
C ASN A 88 -8.29 16.56 0.33
N LEU A 89 -7.43 15.66 0.69
CA LEU A 89 -6.99 14.40 0.07
C LEU A 89 -6.26 13.63 1.17
N VAL A 90 -6.78 12.47 1.50
CA VAL A 90 -6.03 11.45 2.20
C VAL A 90 -4.92 10.99 1.28
N SER A 91 -3.71 10.79 1.79
CA SER A 91 -2.61 10.18 1.05
C SER A 91 -2.06 8.97 1.78
N PHE A 92 -1.62 7.96 1.02
CA PHE A 92 -0.78 6.90 1.56
C PHE A 92 0.43 6.67 0.67
N ARG A 93 1.51 6.16 1.27
CA ARG A 93 2.72 5.72 0.60
C ARG A 93 3.25 4.48 1.30
N GLN A 94 3.64 3.46 0.53
CA GLN A 94 4.24 2.23 1.04
C GLN A 94 5.28 1.70 0.07
N LYS A 95 6.36 1.11 0.58
CA LYS A 95 7.36 0.43 -0.25
C LYS A 95 6.78 -0.90 -0.73
N ARG A 96 7.00 -1.24 -2.00
CA ARG A 96 6.56 -2.51 -2.60
C ARG A 96 7.49 -3.65 -2.20
N ASP A 97 6.91 -4.86 -2.07
CA ASP A 97 7.67 -6.08 -1.81
C ASP A 97 8.63 -6.39 -2.96
N GLY A 98 9.88 -6.70 -2.62
CA GLY A 98 10.88 -7.22 -3.54
C GLY A 98 11.43 -6.23 -4.57
N VAL A 99 11.00 -4.96 -4.56
CA VAL A 99 11.47 -3.92 -5.48
C VAL A 99 11.73 -2.60 -4.75
N ASP A 100 12.67 -1.81 -5.24
CA ASP A 100 12.97 -0.49 -4.67
C ASP A 100 12.04 0.60 -5.28
N GLU A 101 10.76 0.35 -5.18
CA GLU A 101 9.72 1.26 -5.65
C GLU A 101 8.67 1.49 -4.55
N TYR A 102 7.91 2.56 -4.72
CA TYR A 102 6.79 2.89 -3.85
C TYR A 102 5.48 2.80 -4.61
N ILE A 103 4.44 2.43 -3.86
CA ILE A 103 3.06 2.69 -4.25
C ILE A 103 2.55 3.88 -3.44
N GLU A 104 1.89 4.81 -4.11
CA GLU A 104 1.36 6.03 -3.52
C GLU A 104 -0.09 6.21 -3.97
N GLY A 105 -0.96 6.64 -3.07
CA GLY A 105 -2.36 6.86 -3.39
C GLY A 105 -2.91 8.12 -2.76
N TRP A 106 -3.90 8.72 -3.43
CA TRP A 106 -4.62 9.91 -2.98
C TRP A 106 -6.09 9.75 -3.27
N SER A 107 -6.94 10.20 -2.34
CA SER A 107 -8.40 10.23 -2.53
C SER A 107 -9.06 11.07 -1.41
N GLN A 108 -10.36 11.30 -1.53
CA GLN A 108 -11.11 11.98 -0.47
C GLN A 108 -11.39 11.05 0.71
N ARG A 109 -11.47 9.74 0.47
CA ARG A 109 -11.62 8.70 1.50
C ARG A 109 -10.79 7.49 1.13
N VAL A 110 -10.08 6.93 2.11
CA VAL A 110 -9.33 5.67 2.01
C VAL A 110 -9.93 4.67 2.99
N GLU A 111 -10.12 3.44 2.56
CA GLU A 111 -10.46 2.33 3.44
C GLU A 111 -9.38 1.25 3.35
N TYR A 112 -8.98 0.71 4.48
CA TYR A 112 -8.04 -0.39 4.60
C TYR A 112 -8.66 -1.54 5.37
N ASP A 113 -8.61 -2.73 4.82
CA ASP A 113 -9.03 -3.98 5.44
C ASP A 113 -7.83 -4.90 5.59
N ASP A 114 -7.34 -5.05 6.82
CA ASP A 114 -6.21 -5.90 7.19
C ASP A 114 -6.47 -7.38 6.88
N LYS A 115 -7.71 -7.84 7.03
CA LYS A 115 -8.09 -9.24 6.79
C LYS A 115 -7.95 -9.65 5.33
N THR A 116 -8.27 -8.75 4.40
CA THR A 116 -8.22 -9.01 2.95
C THR A 116 -7.01 -8.37 2.29
N ASN A 117 -6.22 -7.58 3.03
CA ASN A 117 -5.10 -6.79 2.54
C ASN A 117 -5.49 -5.89 1.35
N LYS A 118 -6.59 -5.19 1.52
CA LYS A 118 -7.20 -4.37 0.50
C LYS A 118 -7.20 -2.92 0.91
N ILE A 119 -6.77 -2.06 -0.01
CA ILE A 119 -6.90 -0.60 0.09
C ILE A 119 -7.93 -0.16 -0.95
N GLU A 120 -8.88 0.67 -0.55
CA GLU A 120 -9.90 1.24 -1.41
C GLU A 120 -9.87 2.76 -1.34
N LEU A 121 -9.80 3.39 -2.49
CA LEU A 121 -9.71 4.83 -2.67
C LEU A 121 -11.03 5.33 -3.27
N PHE A 122 -11.67 6.30 -2.65
CA PHE A 122 -12.95 6.84 -3.06
C PHE A 122 -12.90 8.35 -3.27
N GLY A 123 -13.39 8.80 -4.39
CA GLY A 123 -13.49 10.22 -4.78
C GLY A 123 -12.14 10.81 -5.15
N LYS A 124 -12.00 11.27 -6.40
CA LYS A 124 -10.74 11.80 -6.96
C LYS A 124 -9.57 10.86 -6.73
N ALA A 125 -9.82 9.56 -6.87
CA ALA A 125 -8.86 8.51 -6.60
C ALA A 125 -7.71 8.56 -7.61
N ARG A 126 -6.47 8.53 -7.10
CA ARG A 126 -5.25 8.47 -7.87
C ARG A 126 -4.30 7.46 -7.23
N LEU A 127 -3.69 6.61 -8.03
CA LEU A 127 -2.70 5.63 -7.60
C LEU A 127 -1.49 5.72 -8.51
N LYS A 128 -0.31 5.84 -7.91
CA LYS A 128 0.98 5.84 -8.59
C LYS A 128 1.79 4.62 -8.15
N ARG A 129 2.36 3.91 -9.11
CA ARG A 129 3.23 2.77 -8.89
C ARG A 129 4.50 2.91 -9.72
N GLY A 130 5.61 3.20 -9.05
CA GLY A 130 6.84 3.60 -9.73
C GLY A 130 6.60 4.83 -10.61
N THR A 131 6.69 4.67 -11.93
CA THR A 131 6.45 5.74 -12.91
C THR A 131 5.03 5.74 -13.50
N ASP A 132 4.27 4.67 -13.31
CA ASP A 132 2.91 4.52 -13.84
C ASP A 132 1.89 5.18 -12.91
N GLU A 133 0.86 5.79 -13.49
CA GLU A 133 -0.19 6.47 -12.74
C GLU A 133 -1.58 6.15 -13.32
N VAL A 134 -2.55 5.95 -12.43
CA VAL A 134 -3.95 5.75 -12.79
C VAL A 134 -4.84 6.68 -11.98
N GLN A 135 -5.91 7.17 -12.60
CA GLN A 135 -6.88 8.06 -11.98
C GLN A 135 -8.31 7.61 -12.31
N GLY A 136 -9.21 7.80 -11.34
CA GLY A 136 -10.62 7.48 -11.46
C GLY A 136 -11.39 7.95 -10.23
N ASP A 137 -12.65 7.58 -10.13
CA ASP A 137 -13.48 7.88 -8.96
C ASP A 137 -13.30 6.86 -7.83
N TYR A 138 -12.98 5.64 -8.21
CA TYR A 138 -12.74 4.54 -7.30
C TYR A 138 -11.57 3.71 -7.79
N ILE A 139 -10.66 3.39 -6.87
CA ILE A 139 -9.56 2.46 -7.08
C ILE A 139 -9.56 1.45 -5.95
N SER A 140 -9.51 0.17 -6.29
CA SER A 140 -9.29 -0.93 -5.36
C SER A 140 -7.91 -1.52 -5.61
N TYR A 141 -7.07 -1.60 -4.59
CA TYR A 141 -5.75 -2.20 -4.64
C TYR A 141 -5.64 -3.36 -3.65
N ASN A 142 -5.30 -4.53 -4.15
CA ASN A 142 -4.98 -5.69 -3.33
C ASN A 142 -3.44 -5.75 -3.16
N VAL A 143 -3.00 -5.46 -1.96
CA VAL A 143 -1.59 -5.37 -1.61
C VAL A 143 -0.84 -6.69 -1.82
N THR A 144 -1.43 -7.82 -1.41
CA THR A 144 -0.80 -9.14 -1.52
C THR A 144 -0.63 -9.61 -2.96
N ARG A 145 -1.55 -9.24 -3.85
CA ARG A 145 -1.55 -9.65 -5.26
C ARG A 145 -0.88 -8.62 -6.17
N ASP A 146 -0.51 -7.45 -5.63
CA ASP A 146 -0.06 -6.28 -6.40
C ASP A 146 -0.99 -5.97 -7.58
N PHE A 147 -2.29 -6.06 -7.33
CA PHE A 147 -3.34 -5.90 -8.34
C PHE A 147 -4.27 -4.76 -7.98
N PHE A 148 -4.55 -3.89 -8.95
CA PHE A 148 -5.51 -2.81 -8.78
C PHE A 148 -6.60 -2.83 -9.87
N GLN A 149 -7.77 -2.33 -9.51
CA GLN A 149 -8.91 -2.10 -10.38
C GLN A 149 -9.33 -0.64 -10.26
N VAL A 150 -9.57 0.02 -11.38
CA VAL A 150 -9.99 1.42 -11.45
C VAL A 150 -11.37 1.50 -12.07
N THR A 151 -12.23 2.36 -11.50
CA THR A 151 -13.57 2.62 -12.04
C THR A 151 -13.81 4.13 -12.11
N GLY A 152 -14.30 4.61 -13.24
CA GLY A 152 -14.85 5.95 -13.39
C GLY A 152 -16.27 6.05 -12.82
N HIS A 153 -16.70 7.25 -12.46
CA HIS A 153 -18.03 7.49 -11.92
C HIS A 153 -19.11 7.29 -12.99
N LYS A 154 -20.17 6.56 -12.64
CA LYS A 154 -21.42 6.51 -13.39
C LYS A 154 -22.50 7.20 -12.57
N GLU A 155 -22.66 8.49 -12.72
CA GLU A 155 -23.90 9.12 -12.23
C GLU A 155 -25.09 8.58 -13.01
N LYS A 156 -26.09 8.05 -12.29
CA LYS A 156 -27.30 7.45 -12.90
C LYS A 156 -28.12 8.44 -13.75
N ASN A 157 -27.91 9.74 -13.59
CA ASN A 157 -28.68 10.81 -14.23
C ASN A 157 -27.79 11.85 -14.96
N ALA A 158 -26.50 11.60 -15.14
CA ALA A 158 -25.64 12.55 -15.83
C ALA A 158 -25.82 12.46 -17.34
N LYS A 159 -25.97 13.63 -17.99
CA LYS A 159 -25.83 13.76 -19.45
C LYS A 159 -24.49 13.15 -19.86
N GLU A 160 -24.41 12.59 -21.03
CA GLU A 160 -23.27 11.78 -21.54
C GLU A 160 -21.88 12.42 -21.36
N ASP A 161 -21.83 13.74 -21.23
CA ASP A 161 -20.62 14.56 -21.13
C ASP A 161 -19.97 14.63 -19.71
N SER A 162 -20.64 14.16 -18.66
CA SER A 162 -20.16 14.25 -17.27
C SER A 162 -19.63 12.92 -16.69
N ARG A 163 -19.35 11.93 -17.53
CA ARG A 163 -18.76 10.65 -17.09
C ARG A 163 -17.31 10.86 -16.74
N SER A 164 -16.96 10.75 -15.47
CA SER A 164 -15.56 10.65 -15.03
C SER A 164 -14.93 9.42 -15.69
N ARG A 165 -13.96 9.65 -16.55
CA ARG A 165 -13.25 8.60 -17.28
C ARG A 165 -12.05 8.12 -16.49
N VAL A 166 -11.72 6.83 -16.58
CA VAL A 166 -10.44 6.31 -16.09
C VAL A 166 -9.34 6.87 -16.98
N GLN A 167 -8.29 7.40 -16.35
CA GLN A 167 -7.07 7.84 -17.03
C GLN A 167 -5.92 6.95 -16.58
N VAL A 168 -5.08 6.52 -17.51
CA VAL A 168 -3.90 5.69 -17.25
C VAL A 168 -2.72 6.31 -17.99
N ILE A 169 -1.64 6.54 -17.26
CA ILE A 169 -0.36 6.99 -17.79
C ILE A 169 0.63 5.86 -17.58
N ILE A 170 1.17 5.31 -18.68
CA ILE A 170 2.19 4.26 -18.66
C ILE A 170 3.45 4.86 -19.26
N GLN A 171 4.54 4.87 -18.47
CA GLN A 171 5.82 5.38 -18.95
C GLN A 171 6.57 4.30 -19.75
N PRO A 172 7.23 4.67 -20.87
CA PRO A 172 8.09 3.76 -21.60
C PRO A 172 9.21 3.25 -20.69
N LYS A 173 9.39 1.94 -20.59
CA LYS A 173 10.58 1.39 -19.94
C LYS A 173 11.79 1.60 -20.85
N THR A 174 12.81 2.29 -20.38
CA THR A 174 14.08 2.41 -21.08
C THR A 174 14.69 1.01 -21.20
N LYS A 175 14.75 0.46 -22.40
CA LYS A 175 15.52 -0.77 -22.65
C LYS A 175 16.99 -0.41 -22.47
N SER A 176 17.67 -1.02 -21.51
CA SER A 176 19.15 -0.96 -21.45
C SER A 176 19.70 -1.46 -22.80
N PRO A 177 20.68 -0.77 -23.40
CA PRO A 177 21.33 -1.28 -24.61
C PRO A 177 21.89 -2.67 -24.31
N GLN A 178 21.47 -3.68 -25.07
CA GLN A 178 22.15 -4.97 -25.04
C GLN A 178 23.52 -4.72 -25.64
N THR A 179 24.59 -4.82 -24.87
CA THR A 179 25.95 -5.00 -25.34
C THR A 179 25.97 -6.30 -26.14
N ILE A 180 26.04 -6.19 -27.45
CA ILE A 180 26.35 -7.33 -28.32
C ILE A 180 27.84 -7.54 -28.12
N ASP A 181 28.22 -8.51 -27.30
CA ASP A 181 29.57 -9.02 -27.26
C ASP A 181 29.83 -9.68 -28.65
N THR A 182 30.54 -8.98 -29.52
CA THR A 182 31.08 -9.55 -30.75
C THR A 182 32.32 -10.29 -30.30
N GLU A 183 32.23 -11.60 -30.14
CA GLU A 183 33.41 -12.47 -30.10
C GLU A 183 34.09 -12.45 -31.48
N GLU A 184 35.34 -11.98 -31.53
CA GLU A 184 36.35 -12.27 -32.57
C GLU A 184 37.23 -13.44 -32.15
#